data_55e3b621828afd04e134db91286eb1e1
#
_entry.id   55e3b621828afd04e134db91286eb1e1
#
_cell.length_a   1.000
_cell.length_b   1.000
_cell.length_c   1.000
_cell.angle_alpha   90.00
_cell.angle_beta   90.00
_cell.angle_gamma   90.00
#
_symmetry.space_group_name_H-M   'P 1'
#
loop_
_entity.id
_entity.type
_entity.pdbx_description
1 polymer ?
#
loop_
_entity_poly.entity_id
_entity_poly.type
_entity_poly.pdbx_seq_one_letter_code
_entity_poly.pdbx_strand_id
1 'polypeptide(L)'
;MIKRHLPLMITLLVFVAGYLFCLSQFPGFASTRVIANILTDNAFLGIIAVGMTFVILSGGIDLSVGAVIAFTGVFLARAIGDFHLDPWLAFALVMVMGSAFGAFMGWLIDALKIPAFIITLAGMFFLRGSSYLVAESSLPIDHPLYATLSSMAWKIPGGGRLSLLAVIMLVVVAFGILLAHRSRFGNQVYAIGGNATSAQLMGISTRSTTVRIYMLSSGLATLAGIVFSIYTSAGYALAGMGVELDAIALVVIGGTLLSGGVGTVLGTLFGVLIQGLIQTWINFDGTLSSWWTKIAIGILLFAFIALQRLLTVMWDRQQNAPVKRLIS
;
A
#
# COMPACT_ATOMS: atom_id res chain seq x y z
N MET A 1 26.18 -6.05 4.30
CA MET A 1 24.87 -6.42 4.88
C MET A 1 24.16 -5.25 5.57
N ILE A 2 24.80 -4.50 6.45
CA ILE A 2 24.20 -3.39 7.23
C ILE A 2 23.52 -2.34 6.35
N LYS A 3 24.14 -1.95 5.21
CA LYS A 3 23.62 -0.92 4.28
C LYS A 3 22.23 -1.22 3.72
N ARG A 4 21.91 -2.49 3.46
CA ARG A 4 20.63 -2.92 2.86
C ARG A 4 19.47 -2.87 3.88
N HIS A 5 19.76 -3.03 5.16
CA HIS A 5 18.76 -3.09 6.23
C HIS A 5 18.60 -1.76 6.98
N LEU A 6 19.47 -0.78 6.73
CA LEU A 6 19.47 0.50 7.44
C LEU A 6 18.12 1.25 7.31
N PRO A 7 17.47 1.37 6.12
CA PRO A 7 16.19 2.03 6.04
C PRO A 7 15.11 1.35 6.90
N LEU A 8 15.05 0.02 6.90
CA LEU A 8 14.12 -0.75 7.71
C LEU A 8 14.39 -0.53 9.23
N MET A 9 15.66 -0.49 9.63
CA MET A 9 16.01 -0.25 11.04
C MET A 9 15.56 1.14 11.51
N ILE A 10 15.71 2.16 10.66
CA ILE A 10 15.23 3.51 10.95
C ILE A 10 13.72 3.54 11.09
N THR A 11 12.99 2.91 10.17
CA THR A 11 11.53 2.80 10.26
C THR A 11 11.08 2.12 11.54
N LEU A 12 11.74 1.01 11.91
CA LEU A 12 11.45 0.30 13.15
C LEU A 12 11.72 1.17 14.40
N LEU A 13 12.82 1.92 14.39
CA LEU A 13 13.15 2.84 15.47
C LEU A 13 12.11 3.95 15.59
N VAL A 14 11.68 4.55 14.48
CA VAL A 14 10.61 5.57 14.46
C VAL A 14 9.30 5.00 14.97
N PHE A 15 8.95 3.77 14.57
CA PHE A 15 7.75 3.09 15.05
C PHE A 15 7.81 2.86 16.57
N VAL A 16 8.91 2.31 17.08
CA VAL A 16 9.08 2.04 18.52
C VAL A 16 9.08 3.34 19.32
N ALA A 17 9.81 4.36 18.86
CA ALA A 17 9.85 5.66 19.53
C ALA A 17 8.45 6.32 19.52
N GLY A 18 7.73 6.28 18.40
CA GLY A 18 6.36 6.78 18.31
C GLY A 18 5.39 6.04 19.22
N TYR A 19 5.49 4.71 19.29
CA TYR A 19 4.65 3.91 20.18
C TYR A 19 4.93 4.21 21.67
N LEU A 20 6.21 4.31 22.07
CA LEU A 20 6.59 4.70 23.44
C LEU A 20 6.12 6.11 23.79
N PHE A 21 6.20 7.05 22.83
CA PHE A 21 5.65 8.39 23.00
C PHE A 21 4.14 8.34 23.23
N CYS A 22 3.38 7.61 22.41
CA CYS A 22 1.94 7.44 22.58
C CYS A 22 1.59 6.84 23.95
N LEU A 23 2.34 5.83 24.39
CA LEU A 23 2.18 5.21 25.73
C LEU A 23 2.42 6.19 26.87
N SER A 24 3.39 7.10 26.73
CA SER A 24 3.72 8.10 27.76
C SER A 24 2.60 9.14 27.93
N GLN A 25 1.87 9.44 26.86
CA GLN A 25 0.77 10.41 26.87
C GLN A 25 -0.56 9.76 27.27
N PHE A 26 -0.83 8.56 26.78
CA PHE A 26 -2.10 7.86 26.96
C PHE A 26 -1.87 6.40 27.38
N PRO A 27 -2.03 6.05 28.66
CA PRO A 27 -1.86 4.67 29.13
C PRO A 27 -2.76 3.65 28.42
N GLY A 28 -3.89 4.10 27.83
CA GLY A 28 -4.80 3.26 27.04
C GLY A 28 -4.18 2.65 25.78
N PHE A 29 -3.06 3.20 25.29
CA PHE A 29 -2.31 2.63 24.16
C PHE A 29 -1.72 1.24 24.44
N ALA A 30 -1.52 0.85 25.72
CA ALA A 30 -1.08 -0.50 26.07
C ALA A 30 -2.15 -1.58 25.81
N SER A 31 -3.39 -1.18 25.52
CA SER A 31 -4.49 -2.12 25.31
C SER A 31 -4.37 -2.86 23.98
N THR A 32 -4.53 -4.17 23.99
CA THR A 32 -4.59 -5.01 22.80
C THR A 32 -5.76 -4.61 21.88
N ARG A 33 -6.79 -3.95 22.43
CA ARG A 33 -7.90 -3.36 21.66
C ARG A 33 -7.41 -2.26 20.73
N VAL A 34 -6.54 -1.37 21.21
CA VAL A 34 -5.98 -0.27 20.39
C VAL A 34 -5.15 -0.85 19.24
N ILE A 35 -4.32 -1.85 19.51
CA ILE A 35 -3.51 -2.50 18.46
C ILE A 35 -4.42 -3.16 17.42
N ALA A 36 -5.46 -3.87 17.85
CA ALA A 36 -6.39 -4.50 16.94
C ALA A 36 -7.17 -3.49 16.09
N ASN A 37 -7.56 -2.34 16.67
CA ASN A 37 -8.24 -1.27 15.95
C ASN A 37 -7.29 -0.63 14.92
N ILE A 38 -6.02 -0.34 15.27
CA ILE A 38 -5.02 0.17 14.31
C ILE A 38 -4.92 -0.73 13.09
N LEU A 39 -4.87 -2.06 13.29
CA LEU A 39 -4.82 -3.02 12.18
C LEU A 39 -6.12 -3.02 11.36
N THR A 40 -7.28 -2.90 12.01
CA THR A 40 -8.59 -2.93 11.34
C THR A 40 -8.80 -1.69 10.50
N ASP A 41 -8.58 -0.51 11.08
CA ASP A 41 -8.85 0.78 10.44
C ASP A 41 -7.90 1.04 9.25
N ASN A 42 -6.71 0.47 9.30
CA ASN A 42 -5.73 0.58 8.22
C ASN A 42 -5.65 -0.68 7.31
N ALA A 43 -6.62 -1.61 7.42
CA ALA A 43 -6.56 -2.87 6.70
C ALA A 43 -6.52 -2.68 5.17
N PHE A 44 -7.44 -1.89 4.61
CA PHE A 44 -7.48 -1.62 3.18
C PHE A 44 -6.21 -0.91 2.68
N LEU A 45 -5.70 0.04 3.46
CA LEU A 45 -4.50 0.79 3.14
C LEU A 45 -3.24 -0.10 3.18
N GLY A 46 -3.15 -1.00 4.15
CA GLY A 46 -2.09 -2.00 4.23
C GLY A 46 -2.06 -2.93 3.01
N ILE A 47 -3.23 -3.36 2.54
CA ILE A 47 -3.35 -4.21 1.35
C ILE A 47 -2.83 -3.48 0.10
N ILE A 48 -3.25 -2.22 -0.10
CA ILE A 48 -2.76 -1.40 -1.22
C ILE A 48 -1.25 -1.18 -1.12
N ALA A 49 -0.77 -0.85 0.07
CA ALA A 49 0.64 -0.56 0.30
C ALA A 49 1.54 -1.76 -0.05
N VAL A 50 1.07 -3.00 0.12
CA VAL A 50 1.78 -4.20 -0.37
C VAL A 50 1.92 -4.16 -1.90
N GLY A 51 0.85 -3.90 -2.64
CA GLY A 51 0.88 -3.77 -4.10
C GLY A 51 1.81 -2.64 -4.54
N MET A 52 1.65 -1.46 -3.94
CA MET A 52 2.49 -0.29 -4.19
C MET A 52 3.98 -0.55 -3.90
N THR A 53 4.29 -1.41 -2.92
CA THR A 53 5.69 -1.81 -2.65
C THR A 53 6.32 -2.47 -3.88
N PHE A 54 5.63 -3.40 -4.55
CA PHE A 54 6.17 -4.04 -5.76
C PHE A 54 6.31 -3.06 -6.92
N VAL A 55 5.37 -2.12 -7.06
CA VAL A 55 5.43 -1.05 -8.07
C VAL A 55 6.66 -0.16 -7.82
N ILE A 56 6.84 0.36 -6.60
CA ILE A 56 7.97 1.24 -6.26
C ILE A 56 9.29 0.47 -6.31
N LEU A 57 9.34 -0.78 -5.85
CA LEU A 57 10.53 -1.63 -5.98
C LEU A 57 10.99 -1.81 -7.43
N SER A 58 10.07 -1.78 -8.39
CA SER A 58 10.41 -1.83 -9.82
C SER A 58 10.80 -0.48 -10.43
N GLY A 59 10.74 0.62 -9.64
CA GLY A 59 10.97 1.98 -10.10
C GLY A 59 9.76 2.65 -10.74
N GLY A 60 8.56 2.07 -10.59
CA GLY A 60 7.29 2.60 -11.08
C GLY A 60 6.50 3.36 -10.01
N ILE A 61 5.40 3.98 -10.45
CA ILE A 61 4.38 4.61 -9.59
C ILE A 61 3.01 4.22 -10.14
N ASP A 62 2.07 3.89 -9.25
CA ASP A 62 0.68 3.57 -9.60
C ASP A 62 -0.28 4.54 -8.90
N LEU A 63 -0.79 5.49 -9.66
CA LEU A 63 -1.75 6.48 -9.17
C LEU A 63 -3.21 6.00 -9.27
N SER A 64 -3.46 4.84 -9.86
CA SER A 64 -4.82 4.36 -10.10
C SER A 64 -5.47 3.67 -8.91
N VAL A 65 -4.69 3.25 -7.90
CA VAL A 65 -5.13 2.36 -6.82
C VAL A 65 -6.33 2.93 -6.03
N GLY A 66 -6.36 4.24 -5.77
CA GLY A 66 -7.50 4.88 -5.09
C GLY A 66 -8.78 4.89 -5.93
N ALA A 67 -8.65 5.06 -7.26
CA ALA A 67 -9.79 4.98 -8.18
C ALA A 67 -10.28 3.54 -8.37
N VAL A 68 -9.39 2.54 -8.30
CA VAL A 68 -9.76 1.11 -8.29
C VAL A 68 -10.61 0.78 -7.07
N ILE A 69 -10.29 1.32 -5.88
CA ILE A 69 -11.13 1.15 -4.67
C ILE A 69 -12.53 1.71 -4.90
N ALA A 70 -12.62 2.96 -5.40
CA ALA A 70 -13.89 3.60 -5.65
C ALA A 70 -14.75 2.81 -6.64
N PHE A 71 -14.16 2.43 -7.79
CA PHE A 71 -14.83 1.63 -8.81
C PHE A 71 -15.31 0.29 -8.24
N THR A 72 -14.46 -0.38 -7.47
CA THR A 72 -14.81 -1.65 -6.81
C THR A 72 -16.02 -1.48 -5.90
N GLY A 73 -16.02 -0.48 -5.03
CA GLY A 73 -17.13 -0.23 -4.10
C GLY A 73 -18.44 0.08 -4.82
N VAL A 74 -18.40 0.96 -5.83
CA VAL A 74 -19.59 1.33 -6.60
C VAL A 74 -20.10 0.15 -7.44
N PHE A 75 -19.21 -0.63 -8.06
CA PHE A 75 -19.58 -1.85 -8.79
C PHE A 75 -20.29 -2.84 -7.87
N LEU A 76 -19.74 -3.10 -6.68
CA LEU A 76 -20.34 -4.03 -5.72
C LEU A 76 -21.69 -3.54 -5.23
N ALA A 77 -21.83 -2.24 -4.94
CA ALA A 77 -23.10 -1.68 -4.51
C ALA A 77 -24.20 -1.86 -5.56
N ARG A 78 -23.88 -1.62 -6.84
CA ARG A 78 -24.84 -1.85 -7.95
C ARG A 78 -25.08 -3.34 -8.20
N ALA A 79 -24.02 -4.16 -8.27
CA ALA A 79 -24.13 -5.58 -8.54
C ALA A 79 -24.99 -6.32 -7.51
N ILE A 80 -24.79 -6.00 -6.24
CA ILE A 80 -25.50 -6.66 -5.13
C ILE A 80 -26.88 -6.00 -4.89
N GLY A 81 -26.94 -4.66 -4.87
CA GLY A 81 -28.16 -3.91 -4.54
C GLY A 81 -29.18 -3.93 -5.65
N ASP A 82 -28.79 -3.56 -6.88
CA ASP A 82 -29.74 -3.37 -8.00
C ASP A 82 -29.91 -4.66 -8.82
N PHE A 83 -28.81 -5.38 -9.09
CA PHE A 83 -28.86 -6.59 -9.89
C PHE A 83 -29.04 -7.87 -9.08
N HIS A 84 -29.08 -7.76 -7.74
CA HIS A 84 -29.25 -8.89 -6.81
C HIS A 84 -28.26 -10.04 -7.08
N LEU A 85 -27.06 -9.69 -7.51
CA LEU A 85 -26.02 -10.66 -7.78
C LEU A 85 -25.50 -11.25 -6.43
N ASP A 86 -25.21 -12.54 -6.43
CA ASP A 86 -24.57 -13.15 -5.27
C ASP A 86 -23.24 -12.43 -4.94
N PRO A 87 -23.01 -12.01 -3.68
CA PRO A 87 -21.82 -11.25 -3.31
C PRO A 87 -20.50 -11.93 -3.65
N TRP A 88 -20.41 -13.25 -3.52
CA TRP A 88 -19.18 -13.97 -3.86
C TRP A 88 -18.87 -13.92 -5.34
N LEU A 89 -19.93 -14.02 -6.17
CA LEU A 89 -19.80 -13.86 -7.62
C LEU A 89 -19.40 -12.41 -7.96
N ALA A 90 -20.01 -11.42 -7.30
CA ALA A 90 -19.66 -10.01 -7.48
C ALA A 90 -18.19 -9.73 -7.10
N PHE A 91 -17.70 -10.30 -5.98
CA PHE A 91 -16.29 -10.22 -5.58
C PHE A 91 -15.37 -10.85 -6.64
N ALA A 92 -15.71 -12.05 -7.13
CA ALA A 92 -14.91 -12.72 -8.15
C ALA A 92 -14.85 -11.91 -9.45
N LEU A 93 -15.97 -11.38 -9.91
CA LEU A 93 -16.05 -10.57 -11.13
C LEU A 93 -15.20 -9.29 -11.01
N VAL A 94 -15.36 -8.51 -9.93
CA VAL A 94 -14.60 -7.29 -9.78
C VAL A 94 -13.10 -7.56 -9.60
N MET A 95 -12.72 -8.67 -8.97
CA MET A 95 -11.31 -9.10 -8.86
C MET A 95 -10.70 -9.39 -10.24
N VAL A 96 -11.44 -10.07 -11.12
CA VAL A 96 -10.99 -10.31 -12.50
C VAL A 96 -10.89 -8.99 -13.27
N MET A 97 -11.90 -8.11 -13.16
CA MET A 97 -11.90 -6.80 -13.83
C MET A 97 -10.72 -5.93 -13.40
N GLY A 98 -10.49 -5.79 -12.09
CA GLY A 98 -9.40 -4.98 -11.56
C GLY A 98 -8.02 -5.54 -11.91
N SER A 99 -7.85 -6.86 -11.83
CA SER A 99 -6.59 -7.52 -12.24
C SER A 99 -6.33 -7.37 -13.74
N ALA A 100 -7.36 -7.52 -14.57
CA ALA A 100 -7.26 -7.32 -16.02
C ALA A 100 -6.93 -5.86 -16.37
N PHE A 101 -7.54 -4.89 -15.67
CA PHE A 101 -7.24 -3.47 -15.81
C PHE A 101 -5.77 -3.17 -15.49
N GLY A 102 -5.26 -3.68 -14.37
CA GLY A 102 -3.84 -3.54 -14.02
C GLY A 102 -2.91 -4.19 -15.04
N ALA A 103 -3.25 -5.39 -15.52
CA ALA A 103 -2.50 -6.06 -16.58
C ALA A 103 -2.48 -5.24 -17.88
N PHE A 104 -3.59 -4.62 -18.24
CA PHE A 104 -3.69 -3.74 -19.40
C PHE A 104 -2.82 -2.49 -19.23
N MET A 105 -2.85 -1.81 -18.08
CA MET A 105 -1.96 -0.68 -17.80
C MET A 105 -0.48 -1.10 -17.87
N GLY A 106 -0.12 -2.23 -17.25
CA GLY A 106 1.25 -2.75 -17.30
C GLY A 106 1.70 -3.09 -18.73
N TRP A 107 0.79 -3.58 -19.58
CA TRP A 107 1.05 -3.80 -20.98
C TRP A 107 1.29 -2.49 -21.74
N LEU A 108 0.46 -1.46 -21.52
CA LEU A 108 0.63 -0.14 -22.14
C LEU A 108 1.97 0.50 -21.75
N ILE A 109 2.34 0.44 -20.47
CA ILE A 109 3.62 0.99 -19.97
C ILE A 109 4.80 0.39 -20.73
N ASP A 110 4.84 -0.94 -20.88
CA ASP A 110 5.96 -1.59 -21.55
C ASP A 110 5.86 -1.47 -23.08
N ALA A 111 4.68 -1.61 -23.67
CA ALA A 111 4.51 -1.59 -25.13
C ALA A 111 4.77 -0.19 -25.73
N LEU A 112 4.29 0.86 -25.04
CA LEU A 112 4.44 2.25 -25.52
C LEU A 112 5.68 2.93 -24.97
N LYS A 113 6.37 2.31 -23.99
CA LYS A 113 7.52 2.91 -23.29
C LYS A 113 7.21 4.28 -22.65
N ILE A 114 5.96 4.47 -22.25
CA ILE A 114 5.50 5.68 -21.56
C ILE A 114 5.76 5.53 -20.05
N PRO A 115 6.18 6.58 -19.35
CA PRO A 115 6.34 6.56 -17.92
C PRO A 115 5.09 6.07 -17.19
N ALA A 116 5.27 5.17 -16.24
CA ALA A 116 4.18 4.49 -15.54
C ALA A 116 3.17 5.46 -14.90
N PHE A 117 3.65 6.57 -14.33
CA PHE A 117 2.78 7.54 -13.68
C PHE A 117 1.76 8.17 -14.65
N ILE A 118 2.12 8.34 -15.93
CA ILE A 118 1.20 8.90 -16.96
C ILE A 118 0.09 7.92 -17.26
N ILE A 119 0.43 6.65 -17.49
CA ILE A 119 -0.56 5.61 -17.79
C ILE A 119 -1.49 5.38 -16.58
N THR A 120 -0.93 5.31 -15.37
CA THR A 120 -1.73 5.08 -14.16
C THR A 120 -2.57 6.30 -13.78
N LEU A 121 -2.09 7.52 -14.06
CA LEU A 121 -2.88 8.75 -13.93
C LEU A 121 -4.08 8.76 -14.90
N ALA A 122 -3.86 8.38 -16.16
CA ALA A 122 -4.95 8.22 -17.13
C ALA A 122 -5.94 7.16 -16.67
N GLY A 123 -5.43 6.02 -16.16
CA GLY A 123 -6.24 4.96 -15.56
C GLY A 123 -7.05 5.43 -14.35
N MET A 124 -6.46 6.27 -13.50
CA MET A 124 -7.14 6.90 -12.36
C MET A 124 -8.33 7.74 -12.85
N PHE A 125 -8.14 8.63 -13.81
CA PHE A 125 -9.22 9.46 -14.34
C PHE A 125 -10.31 8.61 -15.00
N PHE A 126 -9.92 7.59 -15.78
CA PHE A 126 -10.87 6.69 -16.42
C PHE A 126 -11.75 5.97 -15.39
N LEU A 127 -11.18 5.34 -14.37
CA LEU A 127 -11.95 4.63 -13.35
C LEU A 127 -12.74 5.58 -12.45
N ARG A 128 -12.18 6.74 -12.11
CA ARG A 128 -12.89 7.74 -11.31
C ARG A 128 -14.12 8.27 -12.07
N GLY A 129 -13.96 8.63 -13.34
CA GLY A 129 -15.05 9.03 -14.21
C GLY A 129 -16.10 7.93 -14.38
N SER A 130 -15.67 6.69 -14.63
CA SER A 130 -16.56 5.53 -14.72
C SER A 130 -17.35 5.31 -13.43
N SER A 131 -16.71 5.48 -12.26
CA SER A 131 -17.38 5.37 -10.97
C SER A 131 -18.50 6.40 -10.80
N TYR A 132 -18.27 7.64 -11.22
CA TYR A 132 -19.28 8.70 -11.20
C TYR A 132 -20.45 8.42 -12.14
N LEU A 133 -20.19 7.90 -13.34
CA LEU A 133 -21.25 7.51 -14.28
C LEU A 133 -22.13 6.40 -13.71
N VAL A 134 -21.58 5.52 -12.87
CA VAL A 134 -22.34 4.44 -12.24
C VAL A 134 -23.11 4.95 -11.02
N ALA A 135 -22.53 5.84 -10.20
CA ALA A 135 -23.17 6.40 -9.00
C ALA A 135 -22.62 7.78 -8.63
N GLU A 136 -23.46 8.79 -8.65
CA GLU A 136 -23.12 10.17 -8.22
C GLU A 136 -23.11 10.33 -6.70
N SER A 137 -23.84 9.48 -5.97
CA SER A 137 -23.94 9.50 -4.51
C SER A 137 -23.47 8.19 -3.90
N SER A 138 -23.33 8.17 -2.58
CA SER A 138 -23.02 6.95 -1.83
C SER A 138 -24.19 5.97 -1.93
N LEU A 139 -23.90 4.73 -2.28
CA LEU A 139 -24.85 3.62 -2.37
C LEU A 139 -24.62 2.66 -1.20
N PRO A 140 -25.63 2.42 -0.33
CA PRO A 140 -25.52 1.43 0.72
C PRO A 140 -25.48 0.01 0.12
N ILE A 141 -24.79 -0.90 0.82
CA ILE A 141 -24.78 -2.33 0.51
C ILE A 141 -25.47 -3.05 1.67
N ASP A 142 -26.78 -3.22 1.54
CA ASP A 142 -27.59 -3.90 2.54
C ASP A 142 -27.74 -5.39 2.17
N HIS A 143 -26.80 -6.19 2.65
CA HIS A 143 -26.83 -7.65 2.43
C HIS A 143 -26.36 -8.39 3.70
N PRO A 144 -27.02 -9.49 4.12
CA PRO A 144 -26.66 -10.24 5.33
C PRO A 144 -25.20 -10.69 5.39
N LEU A 145 -24.59 -11.01 4.25
CA LEU A 145 -23.17 -11.38 4.16
C LEU A 145 -22.27 -10.25 4.63
N TYR A 146 -22.56 -8.98 4.28
CA TYR A 146 -21.77 -7.81 4.70
C TYR A 146 -21.83 -7.64 6.22
N ALA A 147 -23.02 -7.77 6.83
CA ALA A 147 -23.17 -7.72 8.28
C ALA A 147 -22.38 -8.86 8.96
N THR A 148 -22.40 -10.06 8.38
CA THR A 148 -21.64 -11.21 8.89
C THR A 148 -20.13 -10.95 8.80
N LEU A 149 -19.61 -10.58 7.62
CA LEU A 149 -18.18 -10.37 7.40
C LEU A 149 -17.63 -9.19 8.23
N SER A 150 -18.38 -8.09 8.35
CA SER A 150 -17.96 -6.91 9.14
C SER A 150 -17.94 -7.18 10.65
N SER A 151 -18.83 -8.06 11.16
CA SER A 151 -18.89 -8.42 12.58
C SER A 151 -17.92 -9.54 12.97
N MET A 152 -17.35 -10.25 11.99
CA MET A 152 -16.46 -11.41 12.22
C MET A 152 -15.14 -10.93 12.82
N ALA A 153 -14.88 -11.38 14.05
CA ALA A 153 -13.65 -11.04 14.78
C ALA A 153 -13.27 -12.13 15.79
N TRP A 154 -11.99 -12.33 15.99
CA TRP A 154 -11.42 -13.26 16.96
C TRP A 154 -10.98 -12.52 18.21
N LYS A 155 -11.35 -13.06 19.37
CA LYS A 155 -10.91 -12.52 20.67
C LYS A 155 -9.42 -12.79 20.85
N ILE A 156 -8.65 -11.76 21.21
CA ILE A 156 -7.25 -11.89 21.59
C ILE A 156 -7.07 -11.59 23.08
N PRO A 157 -6.00 -12.14 23.73
CA PRO A 157 -5.73 -11.87 25.13
C PRO A 157 -5.67 -10.36 25.41
N GLY A 158 -6.20 -9.91 26.56
CA GLY A 158 -6.25 -8.50 26.92
C GLY A 158 -7.51 -7.75 26.42
N GLY A 159 -8.52 -8.47 25.88
CA GLY A 159 -9.85 -7.92 25.54
C GLY A 159 -9.94 -7.28 24.15
N GLY A 160 -8.89 -7.35 23.33
CA GLY A 160 -8.92 -6.95 21.93
C GLY A 160 -9.73 -7.91 21.05
N ARG A 161 -10.17 -7.43 19.91
CA ARG A 161 -10.89 -8.23 18.88
C ARG A 161 -10.21 -7.99 17.52
N LEU A 162 -9.54 -9.00 16.98
CA LEU A 162 -8.94 -8.94 15.66
C LEU A 162 -10.02 -9.19 14.61
N SER A 163 -10.33 -8.18 13.80
CA SER A 163 -11.35 -8.28 12.75
C SER A 163 -10.89 -9.15 11.58
N LEU A 164 -11.85 -9.69 10.82
CA LEU A 164 -11.58 -10.38 9.56
C LEU A 164 -10.77 -9.50 8.60
N LEU A 165 -11.07 -8.20 8.55
CA LEU A 165 -10.39 -7.24 7.67
C LEU A 165 -8.91 -7.12 8.00
N ALA A 166 -8.57 -7.04 9.29
CA ALA A 166 -7.19 -7.04 9.76
C ALA A 166 -6.47 -8.36 9.44
N VAL A 167 -7.15 -9.50 9.58
CA VAL A 167 -6.58 -10.81 9.22
C VAL A 167 -6.29 -10.89 7.72
N ILE A 168 -7.21 -10.44 6.86
CA ILE A 168 -6.97 -10.38 5.40
C ILE A 168 -5.73 -9.55 5.10
N MET A 169 -5.58 -8.36 5.69
CA MET A 169 -4.38 -7.53 5.53
C MET A 169 -3.11 -8.27 5.95
N LEU A 170 -3.10 -8.90 7.13
CA LEU A 170 -1.92 -9.63 7.62
C LEU A 170 -1.56 -10.82 6.73
N VAL A 171 -2.56 -11.54 6.19
CA VAL A 171 -2.35 -12.61 5.20
C VAL A 171 -1.74 -12.05 3.91
N VAL A 172 -2.24 -10.91 3.41
CA VAL A 172 -1.68 -10.24 2.22
C VAL A 172 -0.25 -9.78 2.48
N VAL A 173 0.05 -9.22 3.65
CA VAL A 173 1.43 -8.84 4.02
C VAL A 173 2.35 -10.07 4.06
N ALA A 174 1.92 -11.16 4.71
CA ALA A 174 2.69 -12.40 4.76
C ALA A 174 2.94 -12.97 3.35
N PHE A 175 1.90 -13.02 2.52
CA PHE A 175 2.00 -13.41 1.12
C PHE A 175 2.97 -12.49 0.34
N GLY A 176 2.88 -11.17 0.53
CA GLY A 176 3.77 -10.19 -0.10
C GLY A 176 5.23 -10.39 0.31
N ILE A 177 5.51 -10.67 1.58
CA ILE A 177 6.86 -10.98 2.08
C ILE A 177 7.40 -12.24 1.39
N LEU A 178 6.60 -13.32 1.35
CA LEU A 178 6.98 -14.56 0.68
C LEU A 178 7.22 -14.34 -0.82
N LEU A 179 6.31 -13.63 -1.47
CA LEU A 179 6.39 -13.32 -2.89
C LEU A 179 7.64 -12.49 -3.22
N ALA A 180 7.98 -11.49 -2.41
CA ALA A 180 9.14 -10.62 -2.60
C ALA A 180 10.47 -11.39 -2.42
N HIS A 181 10.57 -12.26 -1.39
CA HIS A 181 11.86 -12.83 -1.00
C HIS A 181 12.07 -14.29 -1.40
N ARG A 182 11.01 -15.03 -1.72
CA ARG A 182 11.07 -16.47 -2.00
C ARG A 182 10.64 -16.84 -3.43
N SER A 183 10.24 -15.86 -4.27
CA SER A 183 9.79 -16.15 -5.62
C SER A 183 10.75 -15.62 -6.70
N ARG A 184 10.70 -16.25 -7.88
CA ARG A 184 11.39 -15.75 -9.07
C ARG A 184 10.86 -14.36 -9.48
N PHE A 185 9.56 -14.13 -9.30
CA PHE A 185 8.93 -12.85 -9.58
C PHE A 185 9.51 -11.74 -8.71
N GLY A 186 9.62 -11.93 -7.38
CA GLY A 186 10.25 -10.95 -6.49
C GLY A 186 11.68 -10.60 -6.92
N ASN A 187 12.50 -11.61 -7.23
CA ASN A 187 13.86 -11.37 -7.71
C ASN A 187 13.89 -10.56 -9.01
N GLN A 188 12.94 -10.79 -9.94
CA GLN A 188 12.81 -10.01 -11.17
C GLN A 188 12.42 -8.56 -10.89
N VAL A 189 11.51 -8.32 -9.94
CA VAL A 189 11.11 -6.97 -9.53
C VAL A 189 12.31 -6.18 -8.98
N TYR A 190 13.08 -6.77 -8.05
CA TYR A 190 14.30 -6.14 -7.52
C TYR A 190 15.35 -5.88 -8.61
N ALA A 191 15.54 -6.81 -9.53
CA ALA A 191 16.51 -6.67 -10.61
C ALA A 191 16.13 -5.52 -11.56
N ILE A 192 14.86 -5.43 -11.97
CA ILE A 192 14.37 -4.34 -12.84
C ILE A 192 14.51 -3.00 -12.14
N GLY A 193 14.13 -2.89 -10.86
CA GLY A 193 14.27 -1.66 -10.10
C GLY A 193 15.71 -1.26 -9.83
N GLY A 194 16.64 -2.22 -9.76
CA GLY A 194 18.08 -1.93 -9.65
C GLY A 194 18.65 -1.36 -10.94
N ASN A 195 18.44 -2.05 -12.06
CA ASN A 195 18.80 -1.57 -13.40
C ASN A 195 18.05 -2.41 -14.45
N ALA A 196 17.05 -1.80 -15.08
CA ALA A 196 16.19 -2.47 -16.06
C ALA A 196 16.98 -2.98 -17.29
N THR A 197 17.98 -2.22 -17.78
CA THR A 197 18.82 -2.62 -18.93
C THR A 197 19.67 -3.83 -18.59
N SER A 198 20.32 -3.82 -17.44
CA SER A 198 21.12 -4.97 -16.99
C SER A 198 20.25 -6.20 -16.75
N ALA A 199 19.05 -6.04 -16.16
CA ALA A 199 18.10 -7.12 -15.98
C ALA A 199 17.68 -7.75 -17.31
N GLN A 200 17.42 -6.93 -18.33
CA GLN A 200 17.10 -7.41 -19.68
C GLN A 200 18.25 -8.17 -20.33
N LEU A 201 19.49 -7.69 -20.19
CA LEU A 201 20.69 -8.39 -20.68
C LEU A 201 20.91 -9.74 -20.01
N MET A 202 20.46 -9.89 -18.75
CA MET A 202 20.46 -11.18 -18.03
C MET A 202 19.28 -12.10 -18.40
N GLY A 203 18.47 -11.74 -19.41
CA GLY A 203 17.37 -12.56 -19.90
C GLY A 203 16.05 -12.38 -19.11
N ILE A 204 15.92 -11.37 -18.24
CA ILE A 204 14.67 -11.07 -17.56
C ILE A 204 13.72 -10.36 -18.53
N SER A 205 12.53 -10.94 -18.75
CA SER A 205 11.47 -10.30 -19.55
C SER A 205 10.87 -9.12 -18.78
N THR A 206 11.30 -7.90 -19.13
CA THR A 206 10.76 -6.67 -18.52
C THR A 206 9.26 -6.55 -18.76
N ARG A 207 8.79 -6.84 -19.98
CA ARG A 207 7.38 -6.79 -20.35
C ARG A 207 6.50 -7.66 -19.45
N SER A 208 6.82 -8.96 -19.38
CA SER A 208 6.03 -9.91 -18.58
C SER A 208 6.05 -9.54 -17.10
N THR A 209 7.20 -9.07 -16.60
CA THR A 209 7.32 -8.67 -15.18
C THR A 209 6.55 -7.39 -14.90
N THR A 210 6.61 -6.37 -15.76
CA THR A 210 5.84 -5.12 -15.60
C THR A 210 4.33 -5.40 -15.62
N VAL A 211 3.84 -6.19 -16.58
CA VAL A 211 2.41 -6.58 -16.62
C VAL A 211 1.99 -7.25 -15.31
N ARG A 212 2.78 -8.17 -14.77
CA ARG A 212 2.46 -8.86 -13.51
C ARG A 212 2.50 -7.93 -12.30
N ILE A 213 3.41 -6.93 -12.28
CA ILE A 213 3.49 -5.94 -11.19
C ILE A 213 2.21 -5.12 -11.12
N TYR A 214 1.77 -4.55 -12.25
CA TYR A 214 0.54 -3.72 -12.26
C TYR A 214 -0.73 -4.56 -12.12
N MET A 215 -0.75 -5.79 -12.62
CA MET A 215 -1.82 -6.76 -12.35
C MET A 215 -1.94 -7.05 -10.85
N LEU A 216 -0.81 -7.27 -10.17
CA LEU A 216 -0.78 -7.49 -8.71
C LEU A 216 -1.21 -6.23 -7.95
N SER A 217 -0.70 -5.04 -8.32
CA SER A 217 -1.06 -3.78 -7.69
C SER A 217 -2.56 -3.51 -7.77
N SER A 218 -3.12 -3.58 -8.96
CA SER A 218 -4.54 -3.34 -9.21
C SER A 218 -5.44 -4.44 -8.62
N GLY A 219 -4.99 -5.70 -8.64
CA GLY A 219 -5.67 -6.81 -7.98
C GLY A 219 -5.73 -6.61 -6.46
N LEU A 220 -4.63 -6.20 -5.82
CA LEU A 220 -4.62 -5.87 -4.39
C LEU A 220 -5.42 -4.60 -4.09
N ALA A 221 -5.42 -3.59 -4.97
CA ALA A 221 -6.27 -2.42 -4.82
C ALA A 221 -7.77 -2.80 -4.92
N THR A 222 -8.13 -3.75 -5.76
CA THR A 222 -9.49 -4.29 -5.85
C THR A 222 -9.86 -5.07 -4.58
N LEU A 223 -8.97 -5.91 -4.07
CA LEU A 223 -9.17 -6.60 -2.78
C LEU A 223 -9.34 -5.58 -1.64
N ALA A 224 -8.53 -4.52 -1.63
CA ALA A 224 -8.69 -3.42 -0.68
C ALA A 224 -10.03 -2.69 -0.85
N GLY A 225 -10.53 -2.53 -2.06
CA GLY A 225 -11.86 -2.00 -2.36
C GLY A 225 -12.98 -2.89 -1.81
N ILE A 226 -12.86 -4.22 -1.93
CA ILE A 226 -13.78 -5.18 -1.29
C ILE A 226 -13.75 -5.02 0.23
N VAL A 227 -12.54 -5.02 0.83
CA VAL A 227 -12.35 -4.84 2.28
C VAL A 227 -12.93 -3.49 2.74
N PHE A 228 -12.70 -2.42 1.99
CA PHE A 228 -13.23 -1.09 2.28
C PHE A 228 -14.75 -1.05 2.19
N SER A 229 -15.35 -1.68 1.16
CA SER A 229 -16.81 -1.78 1.03
C SER A 229 -17.47 -2.55 2.18
N ILE A 230 -16.82 -3.61 2.69
CA ILE A 230 -17.28 -4.35 3.87
C ILE A 230 -17.16 -3.48 5.14
N TYR A 231 -16.08 -2.71 5.28
CA TYR A 231 -15.84 -1.81 6.41
C TYR A 231 -16.87 -0.69 6.48
N THR A 232 -17.24 -0.10 5.33
CA THR A 232 -18.17 1.03 5.24
C THR A 232 -19.61 0.64 4.97
N SER A 233 -19.87 -0.60 4.55
CA SER A 233 -21.14 -1.10 4.01
C SER A 233 -21.71 -0.21 2.91
N ALA A 234 -20.84 0.37 2.08
CA ALA A 234 -21.24 1.32 1.03
C ALA A 234 -20.23 1.34 -0.13
N GLY A 235 -20.72 1.76 -1.30
CA GLY A 235 -19.93 2.14 -2.46
C GLY A 235 -20.06 3.62 -2.76
N TYR A 236 -18.92 4.32 -2.96
CA TYR A 236 -18.91 5.76 -3.21
C TYR A 236 -17.82 6.15 -4.22
N ALA A 237 -18.19 6.93 -5.24
CA ALA A 237 -17.29 7.28 -6.34
C ALA A 237 -16.08 8.12 -5.92
N LEU A 238 -16.15 8.86 -4.80
CA LEU A 238 -15.03 9.60 -4.21
C LEU A 238 -14.26 8.82 -3.14
N ALA A 239 -14.62 7.55 -2.88
CA ALA A 239 -13.86 6.72 -1.96
C ALA A 239 -12.39 6.62 -2.38
N GLY A 240 -11.50 6.54 -1.41
CA GLY A 240 -10.08 6.35 -1.67
C GLY A 240 -9.39 7.54 -2.38
N MET A 241 -9.96 8.73 -2.39
CA MET A 241 -9.31 9.92 -2.96
C MET A 241 -8.07 10.29 -2.12
N GLY A 242 -6.90 10.36 -2.78
CA GLY A 242 -5.61 10.63 -2.13
C GLY A 242 -4.95 9.43 -1.46
N VAL A 243 -5.61 8.26 -1.41
CA VAL A 243 -5.06 7.02 -0.83
C VAL A 243 -3.85 6.53 -1.62
N GLU A 244 -3.78 6.81 -2.91
CA GLU A 244 -2.60 6.54 -3.74
C GLU A 244 -1.35 7.24 -3.21
N LEU A 245 -1.49 8.51 -2.78
CA LEU A 245 -0.39 9.29 -2.20
C LEU A 245 -0.03 8.78 -0.80
N ASP A 246 -1.03 8.42 0.01
CA ASP A 246 -0.80 7.78 1.31
C ASP A 246 -0.03 6.48 1.14
N ALA A 247 -0.45 5.61 0.23
CA ALA A 247 0.22 4.33 -0.03
C ALA A 247 1.70 4.52 -0.44
N ILE A 248 1.98 5.49 -1.33
CA ILE A 248 3.37 5.84 -1.70
C ILE A 248 4.15 6.31 -0.46
N ALA A 249 3.57 7.23 0.33
CA ALA A 249 4.23 7.77 1.52
C ALA A 249 4.59 6.65 2.52
N LEU A 250 3.66 5.73 2.79
CA LEU A 250 3.88 4.63 3.73
C LEU A 250 4.93 3.63 3.26
N VAL A 251 4.98 3.36 1.97
CA VAL A 251 6.00 2.49 1.37
C VAL A 251 7.39 3.13 1.49
N VAL A 252 7.49 4.45 1.29
CA VAL A 252 8.76 5.20 1.42
C VAL A 252 9.17 5.34 2.89
N ILE A 253 8.25 5.68 3.79
CA ILE A 253 8.46 5.68 5.25
C ILE A 253 8.87 4.27 5.72
N GLY A 254 8.32 3.22 5.11
CA GLY A 254 8.71 1.84 5.29
C GLY A 254 10.12 1.48 4.81
N GLY A 255 10.85 2.45 4.23
CA GLY A 255 12.25 2.30 3.83
C GLY A 255 12.45 1.80 2.39
N THR A 256 11.41 1.79 1.56
CA THR A 256 11.55 1.50 0.14
C THR A 256 12.02 2.74 -0.61
N LEU A 257 13.06 2.60 -1.44
CA LEU A 257 13.58 3.72 -2.24
C LEU A 257 12.67 3.98 -3.45
N LEU A 258 12.34 5.27 -3.68
CA LEU A 258 11.58 5.69 -4.88
C LEU A 258 12.31 5.41 -6.20
N SER A 259 13.65 5.29 -6.16
CA SER A 259 14.44 4.89 -7.32
C SER A 259 14.31 3.41 -7.68
N GLY A 260 13.67 2.61 -6.84
CA GLY A 260 13.54 1.17 -7.00
C GLY A 260 14.74 0.35 -6.48
N GLY A 261 14.63 -0.96 -6.59
CA GLY A 261 15.70 -1.93 -6.28
C GLY A 261 15.97 -2.19 -4.80
N VAL A 262 15.50 -1.35 -3.89
CA VAL A 262 15.72 -1.49 -2.44
C VAL A 262 14.44 -1.21 -1.67
N GLY A 263 14.08 -2.09 -0.76
CA GLY A 263 12.90 -1.99 0.10
C GLY A 263 12.39 -3.35 0.54
N THR A 264 11.39 -3.37 1.41
CA THR A 264 10.78 -4.61 1.91
C THR A 264 9.30 -4.42 2.23
N VAL A 265 8.48 -5.44 1.98
CA VAL A 265 7.07 -5.46 2.39
C VAL A 265 6.91 -5.37 3.92
N LEU A 266 7.86 -5.93 4.67
CA LEU A 266 7.86 -5.80 6.13
C LEU A 266 8.02 -4.34 6.56
N GLY A 267 8.91 -3.57 5.91
CA GLY A 267 9.06 -2.15 6.15
C GLY A 267 7.77 -1.38 5.86
N THR A 268 7.10 -1.71 4.77
CA THR A 268 5.79 -1.13 4.43
C THR A 268 4.75 -1.36 5.52
N LEU A 269 4.69 -2.56 6.12
CA LEU A 269 3.82 -2.82 7.26
C LEU A 269 4.08 -1.83 8.41
N PHE A 270 5.36 -1.59 8.77
CA PHE A 270 5.68 -0.61 9.80
C PHE A 270 5.33 0.82 9.37
N GLY A 271 5.45 1.17 8.08
CA GLY A 271 4.95 2.44 7.55
C GLY A 271 3.44 2.61 7.79
N VAL A 272 2.64 1.59 7.50
CA VAL A 272 1.19 1.57 7.78
C VAL A 272 0.90 1.68 9.27
N LEU A 273 1.65 0.98 10.12
CA LEU A 273 1.48 1.05 11.57
C LEU A 273 1.86 2.43 12.14
N ILE A 274 2.87 3.11 11.59
CA ILE A 274 3.22 4.49 11.97
C ILE A 274 2.05 5.43 11.67
N GLN A 275 1.43 5.34 10.49
CA GLN A 275 0.23 6.12 10.19
C GLN A 275 -0.89 5.82 11.17
N GLY A 276 -1.16 4.55 11.43
CA GLY A 276 -2.19 4.13 12.38
C GLY A 276 -1.94 4.65 13.79
N LEU A 277 -0.68 4.70 14.25
CA LEU A 277 -0.31 5.30 15.53
C LEU A 277 -0.61 6.80 15.56
N ILE A 278 -0.21 7.54 14.52
CA ILE A 278 -0.45 8.98 14.42
C ILE A 278 -1.96 9.27 14.44
N GLN A 279 -2.73 8.55 13.63
CA GLN A 279 -4.17 8.71 13.55
C GLN A 279 -4.84 8.39 14.90
N THR A 280 -4.43 7.31 15.54
CA THR A 280 -4.98 6.90 16.84
C THR A 280 -4.60 7.90 17.92
N TRP A 281 -3.37 8.42 17.93
CA TRP A 281 -2.95 9.46 18.89
C TRP A 281 -3.77 10.73 18.73
N ILE A 282 -4.01 11.20 17.50
CA ILE A 282 -4.85 12.37 17.22
C ILE A 282 -6.30 12.15 17.70
N ASN A 283 -6.84 10.93 17.51
CA ASN A 283 -8.17 10.57 17.99
C ASN A 283 -8.26 10.56 19.53
N PHE A 284 -7.18 10.12 20.22
CA PHE A 284 -7.13 10.15 21.69
C PHE A 284 -6.99 11.56 22.24
N ASP A 285 -6.25 12.44 21.57
CA ASP A 285 -6.11 13.84 21.94
C ASP A 285 -7.44 14.58 21.85
N GLY A 286 -8.23 14.33 20.80
CA GLY A 286 -9.59 14.86 20.60
C GLY A 286 -9.65 16.37 20.32
N THR A 287 -8.57 17.12 20.46
CA THR A 287 -8.49 18.57 20.19
C THR A 287 -8.01 18.87 18.77
N LEU A 288 -7.30 17.93 18.16
CA LEU A 288 -6.71 18.06 16.84
C LEU A 288 -7.65 17.55 15.75
N SER A 289 -7.70 18.26 14.63
CA SER A 289 -8.39 17.80 13.44
C SER A 289 -7.67 16.60 12.81
N SER A 290 -8.41 15.68 12.22
CA SER A 290 -7.85 14.52 11.47
C SER A 290 -6.89 14.92 10.35
N TRP A 291 -6.95 16.16 9.85
CA TRP A 291 -6.00 16.70 8.86
C TRP A 291 -4.55 16.76 9.37
N TRP A 292 -4.33 16.80 10.69
CA TRP A 292 -3.00 16.73 11.28
C TRP A 292 -2.28 15.42 10.94
N THR A 293 -3.02 14.33 10.71
CA THR A 293 -2.43 13.07 10.21
C THR A 293 -1.70 13.30 8.89
N LYS A 294 -2.32 14.05 7.95
CA LYS A 294 -1.71 14.35 6.65
C LYS A 294 -0.45 15.22 6.78
N ILE A 295 -0.48 16.21 7.69
CA ILE A 295 0.69 17.07 7.97
C ILE A 295 1.83 16.22 8.55
N ALA A 296 1.55 15.38 9.54
CA ALA A 296 2.56 14.53 10.17
C ALA A 296 3.19 13.55 9.18
N ILE A 297 2.36 12.90 8.33
CA ILE A 297 2.85 11.99 7.29
C ILE A 297 3.71 12.74 6.26
N GLY A 298 3.29 13.95 5.84
CA GLY A 298 4.07 14.77 4.92
C GLY A 298 5.45 15.14 5.48
N ILE A 299 5.51 15.54 6.75
CA ILE A 299 6.79 15.84 7.44
C ILE A 299 7.67 14.57 7.52
N LEU A 300 7.10 13.44 7.92
CA LEU A 300 7.83 12.18 7.99
C LEU A 300 8.34 11.75 6.61
N LEU A 301 7.51 11.81 5.58
CA LEU A 301 7.90 11.48 4.21
C LEU A 301 9.08 12.35 3.76
N PHE A 302 9.01 13.66 3.97
CA PHE A 302 10.09 14.58 3.63
C PHE A 302 11.37 14.22 4.40
N ALA A 303 11.27 13.97 5.71
CA ALA A 303 12.41 13.58 6.55
C ALA A 303 13.06 12.27 6.07
N PHE A 304 12.23 11.25 5.73
CA PHE A 304 12.75 9.98 5.20
C PHE A 304 13.43 10.14 3.84
N ILE A 305 12.84 10.90 2.90
CA ILE A 305 13.44 11.15 1.58
C ILE A 305 14.78 11.92 1.73
N ALA A 306 14.81 12.96 2.58
CA ALA A 306 16.02 13.73 2.84
C ALA A 306 17.12 12.83 3.44
N LEU A 307 16.75 12.01 4.43
CA LEU A 307 17.69 11.06 5.06
C LEU A 307 18.22 10.03 4.05
N GLN A 308 17.35 9.43 3.23
CA GLN A 308 17.75 8.51 2.17
C GLN A 308 18.74 9.16 1.19
N ARG A 309 18.48 10.41 0.80
CA ARG A 309 19.37 11.16 -0.11
C ARG A 309 20.73 11.45 0.54
N LEU A 310 20.73 11.89 1.79
CA LEU A 310 21.97 12.15 2.54
C LEU A 310 22.81 10.89 2.65
N LEU A 311 22.21 9.76 3.00
CA LEU A 311 22.92 8.48 3.11
C LEU A 311 23.53 8.06 1.77
N THR A 312 22.78 8.21 0.66
CA THR A 312 23.29 7.89 -0.68
C THR A 312 24.51 8.76 -1.02
N VAL A 313 24.43 10.08 -0.84
CA VAL A 313 25.53 11.01 -1.12
C VAL A 313 26.76 10.72 -0.25
N MET A 314 26.57 10.41 1.03
CA MET A 314 27.68 10.05 1.91
C MET A 314 28.39 8.77 1.45
N TRP A 315 27.63 7.76 0.99
CA TRP A 315 28.21 6.51 0.49
C TRP A 315 28.95 6.68 -0.85
N ASP A 316 28.40 7.46 -1.77
CA ASP A 316 29.08 7.77 -3.04
C ASP A 316 30.41 8.50 -2.81
N ARG A 317 30.45 9.43 -1.84
CA ARG A 317 31.68 10.11 -1.45
C ARG A 317 32.74 9.17 -0.86
N GLN A 318 32.30 8.16 -0.07
CA GLN A 318 33.24 7.17 0.49
C GLN A 318 33.81 6.21 -0.57
N GLN A 319 33.03 5.89 -1.61
CA GLN A 319 33.49 5.04 -2.70
C GLN A 319 34.42 5.78 -3.68
N ASN A 320 34.18 7.09 -3.88
CA ASN A 320 34.95 7.96 -4.77
C ASN A 320 36.11 8.67 -4.04
N ALA A 321 36.36 8.38 -2.76
CA ALA A 321 37.55 8.87 -2.10
C ALA A 321 38.79 8.29 -2.79
N PRO A 322 39.67 9.12 -3.37
CA PRO A 322 40.81 8.61 -4.13
C PRO A 322 41.69 7.75 -3.23
N VAL A 323 42.12 6.59 -3.74
CA VAL A 323 43.12 5.70 -3.14
C VAL A 323 44.47 6.45 -3.14
N LYS A 324 44.56 7.50 -2.30
CA LYS A 324 45.76 8.33 -2.09
C LYS A 324 46.54 7.90 -0.85
N ARG A 325 46.70 6.62 -0.58
CA ARG A 325 47.58 6.15 0.51
C ARG A 325 48.11 4.74 0.25
N LEU A 326 48.78 4.50 -0.86
CA LEU A 326 49.63 3.31 -1.02
C LEU A 326 50.85 3.56 -1.95
N ILE A 327 51.27 4.82 -2.11
CA ILE A 327 52.55 5.13 -2.75
C ILE A 327 53.18 6.31 -1.95
N SER A 328 53.75 5.98 -0.83
CA SER A 328 54.77 6.76 -0.16
C SER A 328 55.58 5.82 0.72
#